data_90221c1789bbbb686fc825a311eabee1
#
_entry.id   90221c1789bbbb686fc825a311eabee1
#
_cell.length_a   1.000
_cell.length_b   1.000
_cell.length_c   1.000
_cell.angle_alpha   90.00
_cell.angle_beta   90.00
_cell.angle_gamma   90.00
#
_symmetry.space_group_name_H-M   'P 1'
#
loop_
_entity.id
_entity.type
_entity.pdbx_description
1 polymer ?
#
loop_
_entity_poly.entity_id
_entity_poly.type
_entity_poly.pdbx_seq_one_letter_code
_entity_poly.pdbx_strand_id
1 'polypeptide(L)'
;MITNNFNKELRGISDALRDLGYTDSTIGLRQRYWKEYCFFHGSLDIDEASMDEFLLKNYDIQSGNINVSKRQYEVRAALRNLLEYRRYGKIRNYHTPWFKGLPWVESFRAITEDFISHLRSQDSKPGTIVNYERTLKRFTNHLHSVGVASFRDMTPEHISSFLSASIPDLVRNFRATLCHLRVFFRYLYLNEFTKDDLSLFIPKSNVLLKRKHIP
;
A
#
# COMPACT_ATOMS: atom_id res chain seq x y z
N MET A 1 -24.85 -30.42 8.79
CA MET A 1 -25.01 -29.15 9.56
C MET A 1 -23.77 -28.22 9.50
N ILE A 2 -22.57 -28.73 9.32
CA ILE A 2 -21.31 -27.93 9.27
C ILE A 2 -21.27 -26.96 8.08
N THR A 3 -21.80 -27.36 6.93
CA THR A 3 -21.73 -26.56 5.68
C THR A 3 -22.57 -25.27 5.70
N ASN A 4 -23.70 -25.23 6.41
CA ASN A 4 -24.56 -24.05 6.42
C ASN A 4 -24.00 -22.92 7.28
N ASN A 5 -23.39 -23.26 8.43
CA ASN A 5 -22.78 -22.27 9.31
C ASN A 5 -21.50 -21.67 8.70
N PHE A 6 -20.69 -22.52 8.08
CA PHE A 6 -19.48 -22.13 7.35
C PHE A 6 -19.76 -21.10 6.24
N ASN A 7 -20.78 -21.37 5.39
CA ASN A 7 -21.13 -20.45 4.31
C ASN A 7 -21.67 -19.10 4.84
N LYS A 8 -22.39 -19.11 5.96
CA LYS A 8 -22.92 -17.90 6.61
C LYS A 8 -21.76 -17.04 7.13
N GLU A 9 -20.77 -17.66 7.78
CA GLU A 9 -19.58 -16.96 8.30
C GLU A 9 -18.72 -16.38 7.17
N LEU A 10 -18.47 -17.16 6.12
CA LEU A 10 -17.74 -16.67 4.95
C LEU A 10 -18.43 -15.46 4.29
N ARG A 11 -19.76 -15.44 4.25
CA ARG A 11 -20.52 -14.28 3.76
C ARG A 11 -20.27 -13.07 4.65
N GLY A 12 -20.43 -13.19 5.97
CA GLY A 12 -20.24 -12.08 6.90
C GLY A 12 -18.85 -11.44 6.81
N ILE A 13 -17.80 -12.27 6.72
CA ILE A 13 -16.43 -11.77 6.55
C ILE A 13 -16.27 -11.10 5.18
N SER A 14 -16.87 -11.68 4.12
CA SER A 14 -16.80 -11.11 2.76
C SER A 14 -17.51 -9.77 2.65
N ASP A 15 -18.66 -9.63 3.31
CA ASP A 15 -19.41 -8.37 3.36
C ASP A 15 -18.63 -7.30 4.12
N ALA A 16 -18.02 -7.64 5.26
CA ALA A 16 -17.11 -6.73 5.97
C ALA A 16 -15.93 -6.26 5.11
N LEU A 17 -15.40 -7.10 4.21
CA LEU A 17 -14.36 -6.69 3.26
C LEU A 17 -14.91 -5.79 2.15
N ARG A 18 -16.14 -6.02 1.65
CA ARG A 18 -16.80 -5.14 0.68
C ARG A 18 -17.02 -3.74 1.25
N ASP A 19 -17.50 -3.65 2.48
CA ASP A 19 -17.69 -2.39 3.20
C ASP A 19 -16.38 -1.60 3.34
N LEU A 20 -15.24 -2.32 3.42
CA LEU A 20 -13.90 -1.74 3.39
C LEU A 20 -13.39 -1.39 1.98
N GLY A 21 -14.19 -1.65 0.92
CA GLY A 21 -13.86 -1.33 -0.46
C GLY A 21 -12.91 -2.32 -1.14
N TYR A 22 -12.84 -3.57 -0.67
CA TYR A 22 -12.11 -4.63 -1.38
C TYR A 22 -12.88 -5.07 -2.62
N THR A 23 -12.16 -5.37 -3.71
CA THR A 23 -12.75 -5.90 -4.94
C THR A 23 -13.17 -7.36 -4.78
N ASP A 24 -14.19 -7.82 -5.52
CA ASP A 24 -14.65 -9.21 -5.48
C ASP A 24 -13.55 -10.21 -5.85
N SER A 25 -12.64 -9.86 -6.74
CA SER A 25 -11.47 -10.70 -7.06
C SER A 25 -10.55 -10.91 -5.85
N THR A 26 -10.33 -9.87 -5.06
CA THR A 26 -9.54 -9.94 -3.81
C THR A 26 -10.28 -10.77 -2.75
N ILE A 27 -11.59 -10.56 -2.63
CA ILE A 27 -12.43 -11.31 -1.69
C ILE A 27 -12.45 -12.79 -2.07
N GLY A 28 -12.61 -13.12 -3.34
CA GLY A 28 -12.58 -14.50 -3.84
C GLY A 28 -11.25 -15.20 -3.55
N LEU A 29 -10.12 -14.48 -3.71
CA LEU A 29 -8.81 -15.00 -3.34
C LEU A 29 -8.70 -15.28 -1.82
N ARG A 30 -9.23 -14.39 -0.97
CA ARG A 30 -9.24 -14.58 0.48
C ARG A 30 -10.13 -15.74 0.90
N GLN A 31 -11.31 -15.88 0.29
CA GLN A 31 -12.20 -17.01 0.53
C GLN A 31 -11.52 -18.34 0.23
N ARG A 32 -10.68 -18.40 -0.83
CA ARG A 32 -9.91 -19.60 -1.14
C ARG A 32 -8.96 -19.96 0.02
N TYR A 33 -8.21 -19.00 0.55
CA TYR A 33 -7.30 -19.25 1.67
C TYR A 33 -8.04 -19.61 2.97
N TRP A 34 -9.21 -19.05 3.23
CA TRP A 34 -10.03 -19.44 4.38
C TRP A 34 -10.56 -20.88 4.24
N LYS A 35 -10.92 -21.30 3.03
CA LYS A 35 -11.31 -22.70 2.76
C LYS A 35 -10.13 -23.64 2.93
N GLU A 36 -8.94 -23.30 2.44
CA GLU A 36 -7.71 -24.07 2.64
C GLU A 36 -7.37 -24.20 4.13
N TYR A 37 -7.49 -23.12 4.90
CA TYR A 37 -7.31 -23.15 6.36
C TYR A 37 -8.36 -24.05 7.05
N CYS A 38 -9.62 -23.89 6.71
CA CYS A 38 -10.70 -24.70 7.27
C CYS A 38 -10.52 -26.20 6.94
N PHE A 39 -10.07 -26.53 5.74
CA PHE A 39 -9.75 -27.90 5.37
C PHE A 39 -8.60 -28.49 6.21
N PHE A 40 -7.59 -27.68 6.48
CA PHE A 40 -6.43 -28.07 7.30
C PHE A 40 -6.80 -28.24 8.78
N HIS A 41 -7.58 -27.33 9.34
CA HIS A 41 -7.86 -27.25 10.78
C HIS A 41 -9.21 -27.87 11.19
N GLY A 42 -10.10 -28.17 10.23
CA GLY A 42 -11.43 -28.71 10.46
C GLY A 42 -12.49 -27.67 10.83
N SER A 43 -12.10 -26.43 11.09
CA SER A 43 -13.03 -25.32 11.43
C SER A 43 -12.48 -23.97 10.95
N LEU A 44 -13.33 -22.92 11.03
CA LEU A 44 -12.90 -21.53 10.87
C LEU A 44 -12.45 -20.88 12.19
N ASP A 45 -12.42 -21.64 13.29
CA ASP A 45 -11.87 -21.14 14.54
C ASP A 45 -10.37 -20.92 14.38
N ILE A 46 -9.93 -19.71 14.64
CA ILE A 46 -8.56 -19.27 14.39
C ILE A 46 -8.04 -18.43 15.57
N ASP A 47 -6.84 -18.77 15.99
CA ASP A 47 -6.02 -17.99 16.89
C ASP A 47 -4.61 -17.78 16.27
N GLU A 48 -3.74 -17.08 16.97
CA GLU A 48 -2.38 -16.86 16.47
C GLU A 48 -1.61 -18.16 16.29
N ALA A 49 -1.76 -19.11 17.21
CA ALA A 49 -1.00 -20.36 17.18
C ALA A 49 -1.41 -21.25 16.00
N SER A 50 -2.71 -21.45 15.79
CA SER A 50 -3.24 -22.23 14.66
C SER A 50 -2.98 -21.56 13.31
N MET A 51 -3.01 -20.21 13.28
CA MET A 51 -2.63 -19.44 12.10
C MET A 51 -1.14 -19.65 11.75
N ASP A 52 -0.25 -19.53 12.73
CA ASP A 52 1.20 -19.68 12.52
C ASP A 52 1.54 -21.13 12.14
N GLU A 53 0.88 -22.13 12.75
CA GLU A 53 1.03 -23.54 12.37
C GLU A 53 0.64 -23.79 10.91
N PHE A 54 -0.51 -23.29 10.47
CA PHE A 54 -0.95 -23.41 9.08
C PHE A 54 0.00 -22.72 8.12
N LEU A 55 0.43 -21.48 8.45
CA LEU A 55 1.35 -20.71 7.63
C LEU A 55 2.71 -21.39 7.48
N LEU A 56 3.23 -21.97 8.56
CA LEU A 56 4.48 -22.70 8.54
C LEU A 56 4.37 -23.98 7.69
N LYS A 57 3.36 -24.83 7.95
CA LYS A 57 3.23 -26.13 7.30
C LYS A 57 2.88 -26.04 5.81
N ASN A 58 2.03 -25.09 5.40
CA ASN A 58 1.51 -25.04 4.03
C ASN A 58 2.19 -24.01 3.14
N TYR A 59 2.89 -23.02 3.73
CA TYR A 59 3.46 -21.88 2.99
C TYR A 59 4.90 -21.57 3.37
N ASP A 60 5.51 -22.35 4.28
CA ASP A 60 6.88 -22.11 4.78
C ASP A 60 7.07 -20.67 5.30
N ILE A 61 6.10 -20.20 6.08
CA ILE A 61 6.13 -18.85 6.65
C ILE A 61 6.36 -18.96 8.16
N GLN A 62 7.56 -18.61 8.59
CA GLN A 62 7.85 -18.49 10.03
C GLN A 62 7.20 -17.23 10.63
N SER A 63 6.80 -17.34 11.90
CA SER A 63 6.29 -16.19 12.66
C SER A 63 7.35 -15.09 12.71
N GLY A 64 6.91 -13.82 12.52
CA GLY A 64 7.83 -12.67 12.49
C GLY A 64 8.59 -12.46 11.18
N ASN A 65 8.59 -13.40 10.24
CA ASN A 65 9.27 -13.20 8.95
C ASN A 65 8.57 -12.12 8.12
N ILE A 66 9.30 -11.02 7.82
CA ILE A 66 8.81 -9.89 7.01
C ILE A 66 9.14 -10.04 5.51
N ASN A 67 10.16 -10.86 5.17
CA ASN A 67 10.58 -11.09 3.81
C ASN A 67 9.81 -12.28 3.22
N VAL A 68 8.59 -12.02 2.76
CA VAL A 68 7.70 -13.03 2.20
C VAL A 68 7.37 -12.73 0.73
N SER A 69 7.15 -13.77 -0.06
CA SER A 69 6.66 -13.66 -1.44
C SER A 69 5.26 -13.02 -1.47
N LYS A 70 4.82 -12.58 -2.66
CA LYS A 70 3.47 -12.03 -2.83
C LYS A 70 2.40 -13.00 -2.35
N ARG A 71 2.49 -14.29 -2.74
CA ARG A 71 1.53 -15.33 -2.33
C ARG A 71 1.51 -15.51 -0.80
N GLN A 72 2.67 -15.60 -0.19
CA GLN A 72 2.81 -15.72 1.26
C GLN A 72 2.21 -14.50 2.00
N TYR A 73 2.37 -13.30 1.45
CA TYR A 73 1.71 -12.12 1.99
C TYR A 73 0.19 -12.18 1.87
N GLU A 74 -0.32 -12.61 0.73
CA GLU A 74 -1.76 -12.70 0.47
C GLU A 74 -2.45 -13.68 1.42
N VAL A 75 -1.87 -14.87 1.65
CA VAL A 75 -2.43 -15.84 2.59
C VAL A 75 -2.37 -15.33 4.02
N ARG A 76 -1.23 -14.75 4.46
CA ARG A 76 -1.11 -14.16 5.80
C ARG A 76 -2.14 -13.05 6.02
N ALA A 77 -2.34 -12.19 5.03
CA ALA A 77 -3.33 -11.13 5.09
C ALA A 77 -4.78 -11.67 5.14
N ALA A 78 -5.07 -12.77 4.43
CA ALA A 78 -6.37 -13.42 4.48
C ALA A 78 -6.66 -13.99 5.88
N LEU A 79 -5.71 -14.71 6.47
CA LEU A 79 -5.88 -15.30 7.80
C LEU A 79 -5.97 -14.24 8.90
N ARG A 80 -5.22 -13.14 8.79
CA ARG A 80 -5.38 -11.99 9.70
C ARG A 80 -6.77 -11.38 9.64
N ASN A 81 -7.36 -11.24 8.46
CA ASN A 81 -8.74 -10.77 8.35
C ASN A 81 -9.72 -11.73 9.02
N LEU A 82 -9.52 -13.05 8.85
CA LEU A 82 -10.34 -14.07 9.53
C LEU A 82 -10.20 -13.97 11.06
N LEU A 83 -8.96 -13.92 11.55
CA LEU A 83 -8.66 -13.80 12.99
C LEU A 83 -9.30 -12.54 13.61
N GLU A 84 -9.20 -11.40 12.93
CA GLU A 84 -9.79 -10.15 13.41
C GLU A 84 -11.31 -10.19 13.43
N TYR A 85 -11.91 -10.70 12.35
CA TYR A 85 -13.35 -10.82 12.28
C TYR A 85 -13.89 -11.74 13.38
N ARG A 86 -13.21 -12.86 13.64
CA ARG A 86 -13.57 -13.78 14.72
C ARG A 86 -13.44 -13.13 16.10
N ARG A 87 -12.38 -12.36 16.33
CA ARG A 87 -12.08 -11.74 17.62
C ARG A 87 -12.95 -10.52 17.92
N TYR A 88 -13.29 -9.72 16.90
CA TYR A 88 -13.92 -8.40 17.10
C TYR A 88 -15.25 -8.22 16.35
N GLY A 89 -15.73 -9.21 15.58
CA GLY A 89 -16.90 -9.09 14.72
C GLY A 89 -16.72 -8.10 13.56
N LYS A 90 -15.52 -7.55 13.36
CA LYS A 90 -15.18 -6.59 12.32
C LYS A 90 -13.73 -6.73 11.90
N ILE A 91 -13.43 -6.31 10.68
CA ILE A 91 -12.07 -6.26 10.14
C ILE A 91 -11.58 -4.82 10.28
N ARG A 92 -10.42 -4.64 10.92
CA ARG A 92 -9.77 -3.33 10.96
C ARG A 92 -9.09 -3.07 9.62
N ASN A 93 -9.28 -1.87 9.11
CA ASN A 93 -8.65 -1.48 7.86
C ASN A 93 -7.20 -1.06 8.12
N TYR A 94 -6.28 -2.03 8.26
CA TYR A 94 -4.85 -1.74 8.43
C TYR A 94 -4.19 -1.14 7.19
N HIS A 95 -4.87 -1.20 6.05
CA HIS A 95 -4.28 -0.71 4.78
C HIS A 95 -4.51 0.77 4.52
N THR A 96 -5.21 1.50 5.42
CA THR A 96 -5.66 2.80 5.01
C THR A 96 -5.73 3.95 6.01
N PRO A 97 -5.33 3.91 7.26
CA PRO A 97 -5.41 5.14 8.06
C PRO A 97 -4.56 6.26 7.47
N TRP A 98 -3.38 5.93 6.94
CA TRP A 98 -2.39 6.91 6.52
C TRP A 98 -2.75 7.69 5.25
N PHE A 99 -3.45 7.09 4.29
CA PHE A 99 -3.58 7.70 2.96
C PHE A 99 -4.99 8.15 2.59
N LYS A 100 -6.02 7.49 3.09
CA LYS A 100 -7.39 7.96 2.85
C LYS A 100 -7.71 9.23 3.65
N GLY A 101 -6.98 9.50 4.71
CA GLY A 101 -7.18 10.64 5.59
C GLY A 101 -6.23 11.82 5.40
N LEU A 102 -5.15 11.68 4.61
CA LEU A 102 -4.28 12.83 4.37
C LEU A 102 -5.00 13.83 3.45
N PRO A 103 -5.26 15.05 3.93
CA PRO A 103 -5.82 16.09 3.09
C PRO A 103 -4.78 16.52 2.03
N TRP A 104 -5.26 17.13 0.96
CA TRP A 104 -4.37 17.93 0.12
C TRP A 104 -3.91 19.16 0.90
N VAL A 105 -2.62 19.46 0.83
CA VAL A 105 -2.10 20.72 1.32
C VAL A 105 -2.49 21.81 0.33
N GLU A 106 -3.20 22.83 0.77
CA GLU A 106 -3.87 23.80 -0.11
C GLU A 106 -2.88 24.54 -1.02
N SER A 107 -1.69 24.91 -0.51
CA SER A 107 -0.67 25.57 -1.31
C SER A 107 -0.13 24.76 -2.50
N PHE A 108 -0.27 23.43 -2.48
CA PHE A 108 0.16 22.54 -3.54
C PHE A 108 -0.99 21.96 -4.36
N ARG A 109 -2.23 22.18 -3.92
CA ARG A 109 -3.41 21.47 -4.43
C ARG A 109 -3.66 21.73 -5.91
N ALA A 110 -3.67 22.99 -6.32
CA ALA A 110 -3.98 23.36 -7.70
C ALA A 110 -3.05 22.66 -8.70
N ILE A 111 -1.73 22.70 -8.47
CA ILE A 111 -0.73 22.10 -9.35
C ILE A 111 -0.81 20.58 -9.34
N THR A 112 -1.09 19.97 -8.17
CA THR A 112 -1.23 18.52 -8.07
C THR A 112 -2.50 18.01 -8.74
N GLU A 113 -3.60 18.72 -8.65
CA GLU A 113 -4.87 18.40 -9.34
C GLU A 113 -4.73 18.56 -10.86
N ASP A 114 -4.00 19.58 -11.32
CA ASP A 114 -3.69 19.78 -12.73
C ASP A 114 -2.84 18.61 -13.28
N PHE A 115 -1.80 18.19 -12.57
CA PHE A 115 -1.04 17.00 -12.92
C PHE A 115 -1.90 15.73 -12.97
N ILE A 116 -2.80 15.53 -12.01
CA ILE A 116 -3.72 14.38 -12.00
C ILE A 116 -4.66 14.43 -13.21
N SER A 117 -5.13 15.62 -13.58
CA SER A 117 -5.95 15.82 -14.79
C SER A 117 -5.16 15.52 -16.05
N HIS A 118 -3.89 15.92 -16.12
CA HIS A 118 -2.97 15.55 -17.20
C HIS A 118 -2.80 14.03 -17.32
N LEU A 119 -2.64 13.30 -16.21
CA LEU A 119 -2.57 11.84 -16.24
C LEU A 119 -3.88 11.19 -16.73
N ARG A 120 -5.03 11.77 -16.40
CA ARG A 120 -6.33 11.30 -16.90
C ARG A 120 -6.46 11.50 -18.40
N SER A 121 -5.99 12.64 -18.94
CA SER A 121 -6.01 12.90 -20.39
C SER A 121 -5.09 11.97 -21.19
N GLN A 122 -4.13 11.32 -20.53
CA GLN A 122 -3.25 10.30 -21.11
C GLN A 122 -3.76 8.87 -20.93
N ASP A 123 -5.05 8.67 -20.70
CA ASP A 123 -5.69 7.35 -20.49
C ASP A 123 -5.04 6.49 -19.40
N SER A 124 -4.46 7.12 -18.39
CA SER A 124 -3.90 6.40 -17.25
C SER A 124 -4.97 5.62 -16.49
N LYS A 125 -4.68 4.36 -16.18
CA LYS A 125 -5.62 3.49 -15.46
C LYS A 125 -6.03 4.09 -14.11
N PRO A 126 -7.30 3.98 -13.67
CA PRO A 126 -7.78 4.55 -12.42
C PRO A 126 -6.93 4.17 -11.19
N GLY A 127 -6.49 2.91 -11.11
CA GLY A 127 -5.61 2.44 -10.04
C GLY A 127 -4.23 3.11 -10.04
N THR A 128 -3.70 3.47 -11.21
CA THR A 128 -2.46 4.22 -11.35
C THR A 128 -2.63 5.63 -10.81
N ILE A 129 -3.72 6.31 -11.17
CA ILE A 129 -4.05 7.66 -10.69
C ILE A 129 -4.14 7.69 -9.15
N VAL A 130 -4.87 6.75 -8.56
CA VAL A 130 -4.97 6.63 -7.09
C VAL A 130 -3.60 6.46 -6.43
N ASN A 131 -2.68 5.74 -7.06
CA ASN A 131 -1.32 5.58 -6.53
C ASN A 131 -0.49 6.87 -6.64
N TYR A 132 -0.63 7.64 -7.71
CA TYR A 132 -0.05 8.98 -7.83
C TYR A 132 -0.61 9.90 -6.74
N GLU A 133 -1.93 10.01 -6.60
CA GLU A 133 -2.59 10.83 -5.57
C GLU A 133 -2.06 10.52 -4.17
N ARG A 134 -1.91 9.23 -3.83
CA ARG A 134 -1.33 8.81 -2.54
C ARG A 134 0.09 9.29 -2.37
N THR A 135 0.92 9.13 -3.39
CA THR A 135 2.32 9.56 -3.34
C THR A 135 2.42 11.07 -3.17
N LEU A 136 1.64 11.82 -3.95
CA LEU A 136 1.67 13.28 -3.92
C LEU A 136 1.13 13.86 -2.62
N LYS A 137 0.05 13.31 -2.07
CA LYS A 137 -0.44 13.72 -0.74
C LYS A 137 0.63 13.54 0.33
N ARG A 138 1.33 12.41 0.35
CA ARG A 138 2.43 12.19 1.30
C ARG A 138 3.55 13.20 1.10
N PHE A 139 3.96 13.40 -0.13
CA PHE A 139 5.06 14.28 -0.48
C PHE A 139 4.74 15.74 -0.12
N THR A 140 3.56 16.25 -0.51
CA THR A 140 3.17 17.64 -0.21
C THR A 140 2.96 17.89 1.28
N ASN A 141 2.43 16.90 2.03
CA ASN A 141 2.35 16.99 3.49
C ASN A 141 3.74 17.02 4.14
N HIS A 142 4.70 16.25 3.62
CA HIS A 142 6.09 16.32 4.08
C HIS A 142 6.70 17.70 3.79
N LEU A 143 6.56 18.21 2.57
CA LEU A 143 7.04 19.56 2.21
C LEU A 143 6.46 20.62 3.17
N HIS A 144 5.17 20.56 3.43
CA HIS A 144 4.50 21.47 4.36
C HIS A 144 5.07 21.35 5.79
N SER A 145 5.32 20.13 6.26
CA SER A 145 5.89 19.89 7.60
C SER A 145 7.31 20.41 7.78
N VAL A 146 8.06 20.56 6.69
CA VAL A 146 9.42 21.15 6.70
C VAL A 146 9.44 22.63 6.25
N GLY A 147 8.27 23.27 6.19
CA GLY A 147 8.14 24.70 5.95
C GLY A 147 8.19 25.15 4.49
N VAL A 148 8.14 24.21 3.53
CA VAL A 148 8.09 24.56 2.09
C VAL A 148 6.66 24.96 1.72
N ALA A 149 6.49 26.14 1.19
CA ALA A 149 5.18 26.69 0.83
C ALA A 149 4.85 26.56 -0.68
N SER A 150 5.85 26.43 -1.54
CA SER A 150 5.68 26.36 -2.99
C SER A 150 6.65 25.36 -3.63
N PHE A 151 6.27 24.75 -4.76
CA PHE A 151 7.19 23.91 -5.54
C PHE A 151 8.41 24.68 -6.07
N ARG A 152 8.33 26.01 -6.22
CA ARG A 152 9.48 26.85 -6.61
C ARG A 152 10.58 26.90 -5.56
N ASP A 153 10.23 26.70 -4.29
CA ASP A 153 11.16 26.72 -3.15
C ASP A 153 11.72 25.33 -2.84
N MET A 154 11.33 24.33 -3.62
CA MET A 154 11.77 22.96 -3.44
C MET A 154 13.21 22.76 -3.89
N THR A 155 13.98 22.05 -3.05
CA THR A 155 15.37 21.72 -3.30
C THR A 155 15.60 20.20 -3.27
N PRO A 156 16.75 19.70 -3.79
CA PRO A 156 17.10 18.28 -3.70
C PRO A 156 17.12 17.72 -2.27
N GLU A 157 17.45 18.57 -1.28
CA GLU A 157 17.49 18.18 0.14
C GLU A 157 16.11 17.82 0.67
N HIS A 158 15.07 18.55 0.25
CA HIS A 158 13.68 18.25 0.60
C HIS A 158 13.24 16.88 0.04
N ILE A 159 13.71 16.54 -1.17
CA ILE A 159 13.47 15.23 -1.77
C ILE A 159 14.17 14.13 -0.97
N SER A 160 15.44 14.33 -0.65
CA SER A 160 16.24 13.38 0.13
C SER A 160 15.66 13.15 1.52
N SER A 161 15.21 14.24 2.18
CA SER A 161 14.52 14.20 3.47
C SER A 161 13.24 13.37 3.42
N PHE A 162 12.39 13.62 2.40
CA PHE A 162 11.17 12.83 2.20
C PHE A 162 11.47 11.35 1.99
N LEU A 163 12.44 11.03 1.12
CA LEU A 163 12.81 9.64 0.83
C LEU A 163 13.33 8.94 2.09
N SER A 164 14.19 9.60 2.87
CA SER A 164 14.74 9.06 4.12
C SER A 164 13.66 8.81 5.18
N ALA A 165 12.76 9.76 5.37
CA ALA A 165 11.63 9.63 6.30
C ALA A 165 10.64 8.54 5.86
N SER A 166 10.55 8.27 4.55
CA SER A 166 9.59 7.33 3.98
C SER A 166 10.10 5.89 3.86
N ILE A 167 11.39 5.63 3.99
CA ILE A 167 11.99 4.29 3.83
C ILE A 167 11.33 3.23 4.73
N PRO A 168 11.09 3.44 6.03
CA PRO A 168 10.49 2.43 6.90
C PRO A 168 9.11 1.97 6.43
N ASP A 169 8.31 2.89 5.89
CA ASP A 169 6.94 2.64 5.49
C ASP A 169 6.79 2.14 4.05
N LEU A 170 7.80 2.37 3.21
CA LEU A 170 7.73 2.23 1.76
C LEU A 170 8.45 1.01 1.21
N VAL A 171 9.05 0.14 2.04
CA VAL A 171 9.90 -0.98 1.59
C VAL A 171 9.31 -1.77 0.40
N ARG A 172 7.99 -1.93 0.34
CA ARG A 172 7.31 -2.63 -0.77
C ARG A 172 6.97 -1.75 -1.98
N ASN A 173 6.70 -0.46 -1.75
CA ASN A 173 6.22 0.46 -2.77
C ASN A 173 7.25 1.54 -3.13
N PHE A 174 8.48 1.43 -2.60
CA PHE A 174 9.51 2.44 -2.79
C PHE A 174 9.82 2.70 -4.27
N ARG A 175 9.92 1.64 -5.07
CA ARG A 175 10.11 1.77 -6.53
C ARG A 175 8.99 2.55 -7.21
N ALA A 176 7.74 2.25 -6.86
CA ALA A 176 6.59 2.97 -7.41
C ALA A 176 6.62 4.45 -6.99
N THR A 177 6.93 4.73 -5.72
CA THR A 177 7.10 6.10 -5.22
C THR A 177 8.16 6.86 -5.99
N LEU A 178 9.36 6.28 -6.20
CA LEU A 178 10.42 6.90 -7.00
C LEU A 178 9.97 7.17 -8.44
N CYS A 179 9.24 6.24 -9.06
CA CYS A 179 8.69 6.41 -10.39
C CYS A 179 7.68 7.56 -10.43
N HIS A 180 6.73 7.59 -9.49
CA HIS A 180 5.71 8.64 -9.41
C HIS A 180 6.35 10.02 -9.22
N LEU A 181 7.31 10.16 -8.30
CA LEU A 181 7.99 11.43 -8.07
C LEU A 181 8.79 11.89 -9.30
N ARG A 182 9.47 10.97 -9.99
CA ARG A 182 10.24 11.32 -11.20
C ARG A 182 9.33 11.88 -12.29
N VAL A 183 8.20 11.23 -12.54
CA VAL A 183 7.23 11.70 -13.54
C VAL A 183 6.65 13.04 -13.13
N PHE A 184 6.29 13.19 -11.85
CA PHE A 184 5.74 14.45 -11.33
C PHE A 184 6.74 15.59 -11.39
N PHE A 185 8.01 15.40 -11.00
CA PHE A 185 9.02 16.45 -11.07
C PHE A 185 9.36 16.85 -12.49
N ARG A 186 9.35 15.87 -13.41
CA ARG A 186 9.50 16.18 -14.83
C ARG A 186 8.35 17.04 -15.34
N TYR A 187 7.12 16.74 -14.91
CA TYR A 187 5.96 17.56 -15.21
C TYR A 187 6.10 18.98 -14.64
N LEU A 188 6.52 19.12 -13.38
CA LEU A 188 6.74 20.44 -12.75
C LEU A 188 7.76 21.28 -13.51
N TYR A 189 8.85 20.67 -13.93
CA TYR A 189 9.90 21.34 -14.71
C TYR A 189 9.40 21.78 -16.09
N LEU A 190 8.74 20.89 -16.82
CA LEU A 190 8.21 21.18 -18.15
C LEU A 190 7.13 22.27 -18.18
N ASN A 191 6.42 22.46 -17.06
CA ASN A 191 5.40 23.50 -16.90
C ASN A 191 5.90 24.70 -16.07
N GLU A 192 7.22 24.85 -15.91
CA GLU A 192 7.87 25.99 -15.24
C GLU A 192 7.47 26.23 -13.77
N PHE A 193 6.95 25.20 -13.09
CA PHE A 193 6.67 25.23 -11.67
C PHE A 193 7.93 25.09 -10.80
N THR A 194 9.03 24.59 -11.36
CA THR A 194 10.35 24.53 -10.73
C THR A 194 11.41 25.11 -11.68
N LYS A 195 12.48 25.66 -11.09
CA LYS A 195 13.60 26.23 -11.88
C LYS A 195 14.44 25.14 -12.52
N ASP A 196 14.65 24.05 -11.80
CA ASP A 196 15.52 22.94 -12.17
C ASP A 196 14.71 21.66 -12.36
N ASP A 197 15.26 20.74 -13.18
CA ASP A 197 14.69 19.39 -13.36
C ASP A 197 15.03 18.50 -12.15
N LEU A 198 14.20 18.59 -11.11
CA LEU A 198 14.37 17.81 -9.89
C LEU A 198 14.18 16.29 -10.10
N SER A 199 13.65 15.86 -11.25
CA SER A 199 13.53 14.44 -11.57
C SER A 199 14.89 13.72 -11.66
N LEU A 200 15.96 14.46 -11.92
CA LEU A 200 17.33 13.96 -12.00
C LEU A 200 17.88 13.53 -10.63
N PHE A 201 17.37 14.10 -9.54
CA PHE A 201 17.77 13.76 -8.16
C PHE A 201 17.06 12.53 -7.61
N ILE A 202 16.09 11.97 -8.34
CA ILE A 202 15.41 10.74 -7.92
C ILE A 202 16.32 9.53 -8.21
N PRO A 203 16.72 8.74 -7.19
CA PRO A 203 17.60 7.59 -7.36
C PRO A 203 17.03 6.57 -8.36
N LYS A 204 17.89 6.04 -9.23
CA LYS A 204 17.50 4.90 -10.08
C LYS A 204 17.29 3.66 -9.21
N SER A 205 16.17 2.97 -9.37
CA SER A 205 15.76 1.83 -8.53
C SER A 205 16.78 0.68 -8.46
N ASN A 206 17.66 0.55 -9.44
CA ASN A 206 18.67 -0.51 -9.50
C ASN A 206 19.84 -0.30 -8.51
N VAL A 207 20.07 0.92 -8.05
CA VAL A 207 21.18 1.24 -7.10
C VAL A 207 20.85 0.74 -5.68
N LEU A 208 19.57 0.72 -5.30
CA LEU A 208 19.14 0.33 -3.95
C LEU A 208 19.11 -1.18 -3.72
N LEU A 209 19.05 -2.00 -4.78
CA LEU A 209 19.02 -3.47 -4.67
C LEU A 209 20.41 -4.09 -4.46
N LYS A 210 21.51 -3.41 -4.79
CA LYS A 210 22.87 -3.93 -4.67
C LYS A 210 23.47 -3.89 -3.25
N ARG A 211 22.80 -3.26 -2.28
CA ARG A 211 23.27 -3.20 -0.88
C ARG A 211 22.85 -4.40 0.00
N LYS A 212 22.29 -5.46 -0.55
CA LYS A 212 21.83 -6.64 0.20
C LYS A 212 22.85 -7.76 0.35
N HIS A 213 24.11 -7.53 0.03
CA HIS A 213 25.17 -8.50 0.34
C HIS A 213 26.36 -7.76 0.93
N ILE A 214 26.34 -7.65 2.26
CA ILE A 214 27.56 -7.61 3.06
C ILE A 214 27.46 -8.83 3.98
N PRO A 215 28.41 -9.77 3.89
CA PRO A 215 28.45 -10.97 4.72
C PRO A 215 28.66 -10.65 6.19
#